data_0e1bec1510be6a59303244b2a839a282
#
_entry.id   0e1bec1510be6a59303244b2a839a282
#
_cell.length_a   1.000
_cell.length_b   1.000
_cell.length_c   1.000
_cell.angle_alpha   90.00
_cell.angle_beta   90.00
_cell.angle_gamma   90.00
#
_symmetry.space_group_name_H-M   'P 1'
#
loop_
_entity.id
_entity.type
_entity.pdbx_description
1 polymer ?
#
loop_
_entity_poly.entity_id
_entity_poly.type
_entity_poly.pdbx_seq_one_letter_code
_entity_poly.pdbx_strand_id
1 'polypeptide(L)'
;MNKEQFQGQWNELKGKIKQKWGKLTDDDLTQINGKREQLLGKLQQKYGLAKEKAEEEFTRWGKDFSNDWKETTTSKKSSKNY
;
A
#
# COMPACT_ATOMS: atom_id res chain seq x y z
N MET A 1 -7.01 3.39 -2.70
CA MET A 1 -5.97 3.77 -3.68
C MET A 1 -6.20 2.96 -4.95
N ASN A 2 -6.30 3.63 -6.08
CA ASN A 2 -6.56 2.92 -7.33
C ASN A 2 -5.26 2.51 -8.00
N LYS A 3 -5.40 1.76 -9.09
CA LYS A 3 -4.25 1.19 -9.80
C LYS A 3 -3.30 2.28 -10.32
N GLU A 4 -3.86 3.34 -10.87
CA GLU A 4 -3.06 4.42 -11.43
C GLU A 4 -2.33 5.19 -10.36
N GLN A 5 -2.98 5.44 -9.24
CA GLN A 5 -2.34 6.12 -8.11
C GLN A 5 -1.19 5.28 -7.57
N PHE A 6 -1.42 3.98 -7.44
CA PHE A 6 -0.39 3.08 -6.93
C PHE A 6 0.84 3.11 -7.83
N GLN A 7 0.62 2.99 -9.13
CA GLN A 7 1.73 3.00 -10.07
C GLN A 7 2.44 4.35 -10.12
N GLY A 8 1.66 5.43 -10.12
CA GLY A 8 2.22 6.77 -10.21
C GLY A 8 3.02 7.18 -9.00
N GLN A 9 2.71 6.61 -7.84
CA GLN A 9 3.39 6.96 -6.60
C GLN A 9 4.34 5.88 -6.13
N TRP A 10 4.70 4.95 -7.01
CA TRP A 10 5.47 3.78 -6.63
C TRP A 10 6.77 4.13 -5.92
N ASN A 11 7.49 5.13 -6.40
CA ASN A 11 8.77 5.48 -5.79
C ASN A 11 8.63 5.89 -4.34
N GLU A 12 7.52 6.53 -4.00
CA GLU A 12 7.24 6.90 -2.62
C GLU A 12 6.71 5.72 -1.82
N LEU A 13 5.87 4.92 -2.46
CA LEU A 13 5.18 3.84 -1.76
C LEU A 13 6.08 2.67 -1.44
N LYS A 14 7.08 2.41 -2.27
CA LYS A 14 7.89 1.20 -2.08
C LYS A 14 8.59 1.18 -0.71
N GLY A 15 9.04 2.34 -0.23
CA GLY A 15 9.65 2.40 1.08
C GLY A 15 8.66 2.10 2.20
N LYS A 16 7.45 2.62 2.06
CA LYS A 16 6.41 2.38 3.04
C LYS A 16 5.95 0.93 3.02
N ILE A 17 5.89 0.35 1.83
CA ILE A 17 5.54 -1.05 1.66
C ILE A 17 6.58 -1.94 2.33
N LYS A 18 7.85 -1.62 2.16
CA LYS A 18 8.91 -2.39 2.79
C LYS A 18 8.82 -2.30 4.31
N GLN A 19 8.45 -1.14 4.83
CA GLN A 19 8.26 -0.98 6.27
C GLN A 19 7.09 -1.84 6.78
N LYS A 20 6.00 -1.84 6.03
CA LYS A 20 4.82 -2.59 6.44
C LYS A 20 5.05 -4.10 6.31
N TRP A 21 5.65 -4.51 5.22
CA TRP A 21 5.86 -5.92 4.90
C TRP A 21 7.34 -6.18 4.79
N GLY A 22 7.98 -6.39 5.94
CA GLY A 22 9.44 -6.49 6.03
C GLY A 22 10.03 -7.68 5.30
N LYS A 23 9.22 -8.69 4.99
CA LYS A 23 9.72 -9.85 4.25
C LYS A 23 9.93 -9.57 2.78
N LEU A 24 9.43 -8.44 2.28
CA LEU A 24 9.67 -8.06 0.90
C LEU A 24 11.07 -7.50 0.76
N THR A 25 11.83 -8.07 -0.17
CA THR A 25 13.19 -7.61 -0.45
C THR A 25 13.19 -6.51 -1.50
N ASP A 26 14.35 -5.87 -1.68
CA ASP A 26 14.47 -4.88 -2.75
C ASP A 26 14.22 -5.51 -4.10
N ASP A 27 14.64 -6.76 -4.30
CA ASP A 27 14.34 -7.49 -5.53
C ASP A 27 12.85 -7.65 -5.71
N ASP A 28 12.14 -7.99 -4.63
CA ASP A 28 10.69 -8.12 -4.70
C ASP A 28 10.05 -6.81 -5.11
N LEU A 29 10.52 -5.71 -4.54
CA LEU A 29 9.97 -4.40 -4.86
C LEU A 29 10.24 -4.03 -6.32
N THR A 30 11.42 -4.38 -6.82
CA THR A 30 11.74 -4.15 -8.21
C THR A 30 10.81 -4.93 -9.14
N GLN A 31 10.52 -6.17 -8.78
CA GLN A 31 9.61 -6.99 -9.57
C GLN A 31 8.19 -6.45 -9.54
N ILE A 32 7.76 -5.94 -8.39
CA ILE A 32 6.43 -5.34 -8.26
C ILE A 32 6.30 -4.12 -9.15
N ASN A 33 7.26 -3.21 -9.09
CA ASN A 33 7.38 -2.08 -9.99
C ASN A 33 6.07 -1.33 -10.19
N GLY A 34 5.36 -1.07 -9.08
CA GLY A 34 4.13 -0.31 -9.15
C GLY A 34 2.91 -1.08 -9.63
N LYS A 35 3.01 -2.39 -9.72
CA LYS A 35 1.88 -3.22 -10.15
C LYS A 35 1.23 -3.87 -8.95
N ARG A 36 -0.01 -3.47 -8.70
CA ARG A 36 -0.77 -3.94 -7.54
C ARG A 36 -0.84 -5.46 -7.49
N GLU A 37 -1.10 -6.08 -8.63
CA GLU A 37 -1.24 -7.53 -8.68
C GLU A 37 0.05 -8.24 -8.31
N GLN A 38 1.18 -7.67 -8.70
CA GLN A 38 2.47 -8.24 -8.33
C GLN A 38 2.70 -8.15 -6.82
N LEU A 39 2.32 -7.02 -6.22
CA LEU A 39 2.44 -6.89 -4.77
C LEU A 39 1.59 -7.93 -4.07
N LEU A 40 0.33 -8.10 -4.50
CA LEU A 40 -0.55 -9.08 -3.88
C LEU A 40 0.02 -10.48 -4.00
N GLY A 41 0.60 -10.80 -5.16
CA GLY A 41 1.25 -12.10 -5.34
C GLY A 41 2.41 -12.31 -4.39
N LYS A 42 3.21 -11.27 -4.17
CA LYS A 42 4.33 -11.37 -3.24
C LYS A 42 3.84 -11.55 -1.81
N LEU A 43 2.78 -10.86 -1.43
CA LEU A 43 2.20 -11.04 -0.09
C LEU A 43 1.70 -12.45 0.11
N GLN A 44 1.04 -13.01 -0.89
CA GLN A 44 0.61 -14.41 -0.80
C GLN A 44 1.79 -15.34 -0.64
N GLN A 45 2.84 -15.11 -1.40
CA GLN A 45 4.01 -15.98 -1.43
C GLN A 45 4.83 -15.87 -0.15
N LYS A 46 5.10 -14.66 0.28
CA LYS A 46 6.01 -14.43 1.40
C LYS A 46 5.36 -14.63 2.76
N TYR A 47 4.07 -14.37 2.85
CA TYR A 47 3.33 -14.43 4.11
C TYR A 47 2.34 -15.58 4.15
N GLY A 48 2.23 -16.35 3.08
CA GLY A 48 1.31 -17.47 3.05
C GLY A 48 -0.14 -17.09 3.11
N LEU A 49 -0.50 -15.94 2.56
CA LEU A 49 -1.86 -15.42 2.63
C LEU A 49 -2.68 -15.91 1.45
N ALA A 50 -3.98 -16.13 1.72
CA ALA A 50 -4.93 -16.32 0.63
C ALA A 50 -5.11 -15.00 -0.11
N LYS A 51 -5.60 -15.08 -1.34
CA LYS A 51 -5.76 -13.90 -2.18
C LYS A 51 -6.61 -12.83 -1.50
N GLU A 52 -7.74 -13.25 -0.93
CA GLU A 52 -8.65 -12.31 -0.27
C GLU A 52 -7.97 -11.63 0.92
N LYS A 53 -7.17 -12.40 1.66
CA LYS A 53 -6.48 -11.84 2.81
C LYS A 53 -5.41 -10.83 2.37
N ALA A 54 -4.69 -11.15 1.31
CA ALA A 54 -3.70 -10.23 0.78
C ALA A 54 -4.34 -8.94 0.32
N GLU A 55 -5.48 -9.04 -0.35
CA GLU A 55 -6.22 -7.87 -0.80
C GLU A 55 -6.72 -7.05 0.39
N GLU A 56 -7.19 -7.72 1.41
CA GLU A 56 -7.67 -7.04 2.61
C GLU A 56 -6.55 -6.26 3.29
N GLU A 57 -5.40 -6.90 3.44
CA GLU A 57 -4.25 -6.25 4.05
C GLU A 57 -3.80 -5.03 3.25
N PHE A 58 -3.74 -5.19 1.94
CA PHE A 58 -3.33 -4.10 1.09
C PHE A 58 -4.34 -2.95 1.13
N THR A 59 -5.62 -3.27 1.06
CA THR A 59 -6.67 -2.25 1.07
C THR A 59 -6.64 -1.47 2.37
N ARG A 60 -6.48 -2.16 3.49
CA ARG A 60 -6.42 -1.51 4.79
C ARG A 60 -5.22 -0.58 4.88
N TRP A 61 -4.07 -1.06 4.42
CA TRP A 61 -2.88 -0.24 4.43
C TRP A 61 -3.02 0.99 3.54
N GLY A 62 -3.56 0.80 2.34
CA GLY A 62 -3.74 1.89 1.40
C GLY A 62 -4.73 2.93 1.91
N LYS A 63 -5.74 2.47 2.63
CA LYS A 63 -6.74 3.36 3.21
C LYS A 63 -6.11 4.27 4.26
N ASP A 64 -5.29 3.67 5.13
CA ASP A 64 -4.61 4.44 6.16
C ASP A 64 -3.68 5.46 5.55
N PHE A 65 -2.94 5.06 4.53
CA PHE A 65 -2.05 5.97 3.85
C PHE A 65 -2.81 7.11 3.17
N SER A 66 -3.91 6.78 2.51
CA SER A 66 -4.73 7.78 1.83
C SER A 66 -5.36 8.75 2.82
N ASN A 67 -5.78 8.27 3.97
CA ASN A 67 -6.35 9.12 5.01
C ASN A 67 -5.32 10.11 5.53
N ASP A 68 -4.11 9.64 5.79
CA ASP A 68 -3.03 10.52 6.22
C ASP A 68 -2.79 11.61 5.20
N TRP A 69 -2.78 11.22 3.95
CA TRP A 69 -2.56 12.15 2.85
C TRP A 69 -3.67 13.19 2.78
N LYS A 70 -4.89 12.74 2.91
CA LYS A 70 -6.04 13.65 2.87
C LYS A 70 -6.01 14.63 4.02
N GLU A 71 -5.63 14.17 5.18
CA GLU A 71 -5.59 15.04 6.36
C GLU A 71 -4.57 16.16 6.17
N THR A 72 -3.46 15.86 5.54
CA THR A 72 -2.48 16.90 5.31
C THR A 72 -2.97 17.94 4.30
N THR A 73 -3.90 17.57 3.44
CA THR A 73 -4.42 18.49 2.45
C THR A 73 -5.70 19.17 2.87
N THR A 74 -6.56 18.50 3.67
CA THR A 74 -7.86 19.06 4.06
C THR A 74 -7.86 19.68 5.42
N SER A 75 -7.03 19.30 6.27
CA SER A 75 -6.97 19.70 7.67
C SER A 75 -8.29 19.47 8.34
N LYS A 76 -8.87 19.16 8.45
CA LYS A 76 -9.86 18.71 8.91
C LYS A 76 -10.69 18.52 9.40
N LYS A 77 -10.88 18.50 9.20
CA LYS A 77 -11.87 18.37 9.46
C LYS A 77 -12.19 18.04 10.11
N SER A 78 -11.86 18.17 10.28
CA SER A 78 -12.33 18.12 10.90
C SER A 78 -12.58 17.56 11.43
N SER A 79 -12.38 17.53 11.69
CA SER A 79 -12.75 17.38 12.17
C SER A 79 -13.09 16.93 12.64
N LYS A 80 -13.09 16.91 12.96
CA LYS A 80 -13.61 16.92 13.43
C LYS A 80 -14.01 17.06 13.89
N ASN A 81 -14.11 17.43 13.98
CA ASN A 81 -14.59 17.93 14.33
C ASN A 81 -15.11 17.95 14.58
N TYR A 82 -15.19 17.93 14.61
CA TYR A 82 -15.86 18.40 14.74
C TYR A 82 -16.37 18.32 15.04
#